data_319d64dfd0b0ba59cfdc6701196b5279
#
_entry.id   319d64dfd0b0ba59cfdc6701196b5279
#
_cell.length_a   1.000
_cell.length_b   1.000
_cell.length_c   1.000
_cell.angle_alpha   90.00
_cell.angle_beta   90.00
_cell.angle_gamma   90.00
#
_symmetry.space_group_name_H-M   'P 1'
#
loop_
_entity.id
_entity.type
_entity.pdbx_description
1 polymer ?
#
loop_
_entity_poly.entity_id
_entity_poly.type
_entity_poly.pdbx_seq_one_letter_code
_entity_poly.pdbx_strand_id
1 'polypeptide(L)'
;MSRGKGKSAVAAAAYRSGEKLTNEWDGMTHDYTRKGGVVHTEIMLPPHAPPSFSDRSTLWNSVELYEKAGNAQLAREIDAALPIELSREEQIRLVREYCSSQFVSRGMCVDFVILSLIHI
;
A
#
# COMPACT_ATOMS: atom_id res chain seq x y z
N MET A 1 4.96 -2.94 -10.30
CA MET A 1 3.84 -3.90 -10.41
C MET A 1 3.10 -3.68 -11.73
N SER A 2 2.97 -4.70 -12.52
CA SER A 2 2.35 -4.61 -13.84
C SER A 2 1.16 -5.58 -13.95
N ARG A 3 0.03 -5.09 -14.43
CA ARG A 3 -1.17 -5.93 -14.65
C ARG A 3 -0.90 -7.02 -15.71
N GLY A 4 -0.15 -6.72 -16.75
CA GLY A 4 0.16 -7.66 -17.81
C GLY A 4 0.92 -8.90 -17.37
N LYS A 5 1.51 -8.89 -16.16
CA LYS A 5 2.17 -10.04 -15.56
C LYS A 5 1.29 -10.76 -14.54
N GLY A 6 -0.01 -10.56 -14.58
CA GLY A 6 -0.95 -11.13 -13.63
C GLY A 6 -0.95 -10.48 -12.26
N LYS A 7 -0.36 -9.30 -12.13
CA LYS A 7 -0.29 -8.58 -10.86
C LYS A 7 -1.55 -7.75 -10.64
N SER A 8 -2.00 -7.67 -9.39
CA SER A 8 -3.13 -6.85 -8.97
C SER A 8 -2.70 -5.95 -7.83
N ALA A 9 -2.94 -4.65 -8.00
CA ALA A 9 -2.64 -3.68 -6.95
C ALA A 9 -3.52 -3.91 -5.72
N VAL A 10 -4.79 -4.25 -5.94
CA VAL A 10 -5.72 -4.53 -4.83
C VAL A 10 -5.28 -5.79 -4.06
N ALA A 11 -4.89 -6.86 -4.76
CA ALA A 11 -4.41 -8.07 -4.12
C ALA A 11 -3.15 -7.82 -3.30
N ALA A 12 -2.21 -7.05 -3.85
CA ALA A 12 -0.97 -6.70 -3.14
C ALA A 12 -1.27 -5.84 -1.91
N ALA A 13 -2.17 -4.88 -2.02
CA ALA A 13 -2.57 -4.03 -0.89
C ALA A 13 -3.22 -4.86 0.21
N ALA A 14 -4.11 -5.79 -0.14
CA ALA A 14 -4.74 -6.68 0.82
C ALA A 14 -3.71 -7.55 1.54
N TYR A 15 -2.78 -8.13 0.78
CA TYR A 15 -1.74 -8.99 1.35
C TYR A 15 -0.86 -8.22 2.33
N ARG A 16 -0.38 -7.03 1.94
CA ARG A 16 0.53 -6.24 2.78
C ARG A 16 -0.14 -5.73 4.05
N SER A 17 -1.38 -5.25 3.94
CA SER A 17 -2.10 -4.67 5.07
C SER A 17 -2.77 -5.70 5.97
N GLY A 18 -2.93 -6.95 5.50
CA GLY A 18 -3.67 -7.96 6.22
C GLY A 18 -5.18 -7.71 6.20
N GLU A 19 -5.67 -7.13 5.13
CA GLU A 19 -7.08 -6.79 4.98
C GLU A 19 -7.80 -7.68 3.98
N LYS A 20 -9.12 -7.53 3.92
CA LYS A 20 -9.97 -8.16 2.92
C LYS A 20 -10.39 -7.07 1.93
N LEU A 21 -9.94 -7.17 0.69
CA LEU A 21 -10.25 -6.22 -0.36
C LEU A 21 -10.76 -6.92 -1.61
N THR A 22 -11.72 -6.29 -2.28
CA THR A 22 -12.26 -6.80 -3.55
C THR A 22 -11.73 -5.95 -4.70
N ASN A 23 -11.16 -6.62 -5.71
CA ASN A 23 -10.71 -5.95 -6.92
C ASN A 23 -11.90 -5.81 -7.86
N GLU A 24 -12.33 -4.58 -8.11
CA GLU A 24 -13.47 -4.31 -8.98
C GLU A 24 -13.19 -4.56 -10.46
N TRP A 25 -11.91 -4.62 -10.84
CA TRP A 25 -11.53 -4.92 -12.22
C TRP A 25 -11.92 -6.34 -12.63
N ASP A 26 -11.71 -7.32 -11.76
CA ASP A 26 -11.98 -8.74 -12.04
C ASP A 26 -13.01 -9.36 -11.11
N GLY A 27 -13.50 -8.61 -10.12
CA GLY A 27 -14.49 -9.09 -9.16
C GLY A 27 -13.94 -10.03 -8.09
N MET A 28 -12.63 -10.26 -8.05
CA MET A 28 -12.03 -11.17 -7.08
C MET A 28 -11.81 -10.51 -5.72
N THR A 29 -12.12 -11.26 -4.67
CA THR A 29 -11.90 -10.83 -3.29
C THR A 29 -10.65 -11.51 -2.75
N HIS A 30 -9.77 -10.71 -2.15
CA HIS A 30 -8.53 -11.17 -1.53
C HIS A 30 -8.61 -10.94 -0.03
N ASP A 31 -8.59 -12.04 0.74
CA ASP A 31 -8.78 -11.97 2.19
C ASP A 31 -7.51 -12.46 2.89
N TYR A 32 -6.81 -11.53 3.52
CA TYR A 32 -5.61 -11.80 4.31
C TYR A 32 -5.80 -11.40 5.78
N THR A 33 -7.04 -11.38 6.26
CA THR A 33 -7.36 -10.98 7.63
C THR A 33 -6.76 -11.90 8.69
N ARG A 34 -6.38 -13.12 8.31
CA ARG A 34 -5.71 -14.06 9.21
C ARG A 34 -4.20 -13.88 9.28
N LYS A 35 -3.64 -13.00 8.44
CA LYS A 35 -2.21 -12.74 8.43
C LYS A 35 -1.80 -12.03 9.72
N GLY A 36 -0.77 -12.55 10.37
CA GLY A 36 -0.19 -11.90 11.54
C GLY A 36 0.97 -10.99 11.18
N GLY A 37 1.49 -10.26 12.16
CA GLY A 37 2.71 -9.49 12.03
C GLY A 37 2.55 -8.08 11.48
N VAL A 38 1.34 -7.66 11.13
CA VAL A 38 1.11 -6.29 10.68
C VAL A 38 1.06 -5.38 11.92
N VAL A 39 2.03 -4.47 12.01
CA VAL A 39 2.22 -3.60 13.17
C VAL A 39 1.54 -2.25 12.97
N HIS A 40 1.64 -1.72 11.76
CA HIS A 40 1.09 -0.41 11.42
C HIS A 40 0.82 -0.34 9.93
N THR A 41 -0.29 0.28 9.57
CA THR A 41 -0.61 0.58 8.17
C THR A 41 -1.01 2.03 8.07
N GLU A 42 -0.63 2.68 6.97
CA GLU A 42 -0.95 4.09 6.79
C GLU A 42 -0.96 4.44 5.31
N ILE A 43 -1.91 5.31 4.93
CA ILE A 43 -1.93 5.90 3.60
C ILE A 43 -1.63 7.38 3.73
N MET A 44 -0.68 7.87 2.92
CA MET A 44 -0.30 9.28 2.87
C MET A 44 -0.69 9.82 1.50
N LEU A 45 -1.33 10.98 1.49
CA LEU A 45 -1.88 11.57 0.27
C LEU A 45 -1.26 12.95 0.02
N PRO A 46 -0.95 13.29 -1.24
CA PRO A 46 -0.60 14.66 -1.60
C PRO A 46 -1.84 15.55 -1.55
N PRO A 47 -1.67 16.89 -1.47
CA PRO A 47 -2.82 17.80 -1.30
C PRO A 47 -3.87 17.72 -2.39
N HIS A 48 -3.47 17.37 -3.63
CA HIS A 48 -4.41 17.30 -4.75
C HIS A 48 -5.17 15.98 -4.84
N ALA A 49 -4.82 14.98 -4.02
CA ALA A 49 -5.49 13.69 -4.07
C ALA A 49 -6.87 13.77 -3.41
N PRO A 50 -7.88 13.05 -3.92
CA PRO A 50 -9.17 12.98 -3.26
C PRO A 50 -9.05 12.44 -1.83
N PRO A 51 -9.72 13.05 -0.85
CA PRO A 51 -9.67 12.55 0.53
C PRO A 51 -10.14 11.10 0.68
N SER A 52 -11.01 10.63 -0.21
CA SER A 52 -11.49 9.24 -0.20
C SER A 52 -10.37 8.22 -0.43
N PHE A 53 -9.24 8.64 -0.97
CA PHE A 53 -8.08 7.76 -1.17
C PHE A 53 -7.40 7.37 0.15
N SER A 54 -7.82 7.91 1.28
CA SER A 54 -7.38 7.42 2.58
C SER A 54 -7.96 6.04 2.90
N ASP A 55 -9.00 5.61 2.19
CA ASP A 55 -9.54 4.25 2.25
C ASP A 55 -8.77 3.38 1.25
N ARG A 56 -8.18 2.30 1.75
CA ARG A 56 -7.30 1.44 0.94
C ARG A 56 -8.02 0.81 -0.24
N SER A 57 -9.24 0.34 -0.03
CA SER A 57 -10.05 -0.22 -1.11
C SER A 57 -10.31 0.81 -2.20
N THR A 58 -10.67 2.03 -1.82
CA THR A 58 -10.95 3.11 -2.77
C THR A 58 -9.70 3.49 -3.55
N LEU A 59 -8.57 3.66 -2.86
CA LEU A 59 -7.32 4.03 -3.51
C LEU A 59 -6.92 3.00 -4.57
N TRP A 60 -6.81 1.74 -4.18
CA TRP A 60 -6.26 0.73 -5.07
C TRP A 60 -7.24 0.29 -6.15
N ASN A 61 -8.54 0.29 -5.88
CA ASN A 61 -9.53 0.08 -6.94
C ASN A 61 -9.53 1.23 -7.93
N SER A 62 -9.31 2.46 -7.48
CA SER A 62 -9.18 3.59 -8.40
C SER A 62 -7.98 3.42 -9.32
N VAL A 63 -6.83 2.97 -8.81
CA VAL A 63 -5.66 2.68 -9.63
C VAL A 63 -5.98 1.61 -10.67
N GLU A 64 -6.63 0.52 -10.27
CA GLU A 64 -7.00 -0.57 -11.18
C GLU A 64 -7.94 -0.09 -12.29
N LEU A 65 -8.91 0.75 -11.95
CA LEU A 65 -9.94 1.19 -12.90
C LEU A 65 -9.46 2.32 -13.81
N TYR A 66 -8.58 3.20 -13.33
CA TYR A 66 -8.03 4.27 -14.15
C TYR A 66 -6.99 3.77 -15.14
N GLU A 67 -6.20 2.79 -14.76
CA GLU A 67 -5.18 2.21 -15.63
C GLU A 67 -5.80 1.11 -16.47
N LYS A 68 -6.29 1.48 -17.67
CA LYS A 68 -7.09 0.59 -18.51
C LYS A 68 -6.30 -0.32 -19.43
N ALA A 69 -5.03 -0.04 -19.65
CA ALA A 69 -4.19 -0.88 -20.52
C ALA A 69 -3.92 -2.22 -19.84
N GLY A 70 -3.94 -3.30 -20.62
CA GLY A 70 -3.68 -4.64 -20.10
C GLY A 70 -2.28 -4.82 -19.50
N ASN A 71 -1.32 -4.00 -19.93
CA ASN A 71 0.06 -4.03 -19.43
C ASN A 71 0.40 -2.80 -18.56
N ALA A 72 -0.62 -2.16 -17.96
CA ALA A 72 -0.42 -0.97 -17.16
C ALA A 72 0.47 -1.22 -15.95
N GLN A 73 1.30 -0.23 -15.62
CA GLN A 73 2.07 -0.20 -14.38
C GLN A 73 1.18 0.35 -13.27
N LEU A 74 0.79 -0.49 -12.34
CA LEU A 74 -0.19 -0.14 -11.31
C LEU A 74 0.42 0.52 -10.08
N ALA A 75 1.63 0.12 -9.72
CA ALA A 75 2.31 0.64 -8.53
C ALA A 75 3.80 0.35 -8.57
N ARG A 76 4.54 1.04 -7.71
CA ARG A 76 5.93 0.71 -7.37
C ARG A 76 5.93 0.16 -5.96
N GLU A 77 6.71 -0.88 -5.73
CA GLU A 77 6.87 -1.49 -4.42
C GLU A 77 8.30 -1.30 -3.95
N ILE A 78 8.45 -0.91 -2.69
CA ILE A 78 9.76 -0.72 -2.06
C ILE A 78 9.73 -1.45 -0.73
N ASP A 79 10.66 -2.38 -0.55
CA ASP A 79 10.86 -3.07 0.72
C ASP A 79 12.14 -2.55 1.36
N ALA A 80 12.08 -2.21 2.64
CA ALA A 80 13.22 -1.68 3.36
C ALA A 80 13.24 -2.25 4.79
N ALA A 81 14.43 -2.48 5.30
CA ALA A 81 14.60 -2.89 6.69
C ALA A 81 14.69 -1.65 7.57
N LEU A 82 13.98 -1.66 8.70
CA LEU A 82 14.05 -0.59 9.68
C LEU A 82 15.02 -0.99 10.81
N PRO A 83 15.73 0.00 11.39
CA PRO A 83 16.59 -0.28 12.55
C PRO A 83 15.77 -0.83 13.71
N ILE A 84 16.17 -1.97 14.24
CA ILE A 84 15.45 -2.63 15.34
C ILE A 84 15.63 -1.90 16.67
N GLU A 85 16.65 -1.04 16.77
CA GLU A 85 16.89 -0.21 17.97
C GLU A 85 15.86 0.87 18.19
N LEU A 86 15.14 1.25 17.13
CA LEU A 86 14.12 2.28 17.22
C LEU A 86 12.84 1.73 17.84
N SER A 87 12.17 2.57 18.65
CA SER A 87 10.83 2.27 19.13
C SER A 87 9.86 2.23 17.95
N ARG A 88 8.69 1.65 18.18
CA ARG A 88 7.65 1.63 17.14
C ARG A 88 7.28 3.04 16.69
N GLU A 89 7.13 3.97 17.63
CA GLU A 89 6.80 5.35 17.31
C GLU A 89 7.88 6.01 16.47
N GLU A 90 9.15 5.74 16.79
CA GLU A 90 10.27 6.26 16.01
C GLU A 90 10.31 5.66 14.61
N GLN A 91 10.03 4.36 14.48
CA GLN A 91 9.95 3.69 13.17
C GLN A 91 8.86 4.31 12.31
N ILE A 92 7.67 4.53 12.88
CA ILE A 92 6.55 5.13 12.15
C ILE A 92 6.93 6.54 11.69
N ARG A 93 7.53 7.34 12.57
CA ARG A 93 7.95 8.69 12.23
C ARG A 93 8.99 8.69 11.12
N LEU A 94 9.96 7.79 11.19
CA LEU A 94 11.00 7.68 10.19
C LEU A 94 10.41 7.38 8.81
N VAL A 95 9.49 6.42 8.74
CA VAL A 95 8.84 6.06 7.47
C VAL A 95 7.99 7.19 6.95
N ARG A 96 7.22 7.86 7.81
CA ARG A 96 6.42 9.02 7.41
C ARG A 96 7.29 10.14 6.82
N GLU A 97 8.39 10.47 7.47
CA GLU A 97 9.28 11.53 7.00
C GLU A 97 9.91 11.15 5.65
N TYR A 98 10.35 9.91 5.52
CA TYR A 98 10.91 9.41 4.27
C TYR A 98 9.87 9.47 3.15
N CYS A 99 8.69 8.93 3.37
CA CYS A 99 7.63 8.92 2.35
C CYS A 99 7.16 10.32 2.00
N SER A 100 7.06 11.20 3.00
CA SER A 100 6.66 12.60 2.77
C SER A 100 7.66 13.30 1.86
N SER A 101 8.96 13.18 2.15
CA SER A 101 9.99 13.89 1.39
C SER A 101 10.24 13.29 0.02
N GLN A 102 10.16 11.96 -0.12
CA GLN A 102 10.54 11.28 -1.36
C GLN A 102 9.37 11.06 -2.32
N PHE A 103 8.15 10.95 -1.81
CA PHE A 103 7.00 10.59 -2.65
C PHE A 103 5.86 11.60 -2.59
N VAL A 104 5.35 11.89 -1.40
CA VAL A 104 4.19 12.76 -1.24
C VAL A 104 4.48 14.18 -1.74
N SER A 105 5.67 14.70 -1.44
CA SER A 105 6.09 16.03 -1.92
C SER A 105 6.16 16.12 -3.44
N ARG A 106 6.25 14.97 -4.11
CA ARG A 106 6.28 14.87 -5.58
C ARG A 106 4.92 14.53 -6.17
N GLY A 107 3.86 14.56 -5.37
CA GLY A 107 2.50 14.32 -5.84
C GLY A 107 2.07 12.86 -5.86
N MET A 108 2.79 11.98 -5.17
CA MET A 108 2.50 10.55 -5.16
C MET A 108 1.74 10.15 -3.91
N CYS A 109 0.76 9.25 -4.07
CA CYS A 109 0.12 8.58 -2.95
C CYS A 109 1.01 7.45 -2.46
N VAL A 110 1.04 7.23 -1.16
CA VAL A 110 1.83 6.17 -0.54
C VAL A 110 0.93 5.34 0.37
N ASP A 111 1.05 4.03 0.25
CA ASP A 111 0.44 3.07 1.17
C ASP A 111 1.58 2.26 1.77
N PHE A 112 1.86 2.47 3.06
CA PHE A 112 2.95 1.75 3.69
C PHE A 112 2.46 0.87 4.83
N VAL A 113 3.20 -0.21 5.06
CA VAL A 113 2.93 -1.19 6.10
C VAL A 113 4.24 -1.48 6.82
N ILE A 114 4.18 -1.52 8.14
CA ILE A 114 5.30 -1.96 8.98
C ILE A 114 4.98 -3.36 9.48
N LEU A 115 5.90 -4.28 9.26
CA LEU A 115 5.75 -5.68 9.64
C LEU A 115 6.72 -6.04 10.76
N SER A 116 6.26 -6.90 11.67
CA SER A 116 7.12 -7.50 12.70
C SER A 116 7.59 -8.86 12.22
N LEU A 117 8.91 -9.07 12.17
CA LEU A 117 9.49 -10.36 11.78
C LEU A 117 9.22 -11.46 12.80
N ILE A 118 8.88 -11.10 14.03
CA ILE A 118 8.61 -12.07 15.10
C ILE A 118 7.33 -12.88 14.82
N HIS A 119 6.41 -12.33 14.04
CA HIS A 119 5.11 -12.92 13.77
C HIS A 119 4.96 -13.49 12.37
N ILE A 120 6.04 -13.60 11.64
CA ILE A 120 6.03 -14.16 10.29
C ILE A 120 6.19 -15.67 10.33
#